data_e76e5b6ffcb6adc7f16cbc44a5e7eee7
#
_entry.id   e76e5b6ffcb6adc7f16cbc44a5e7eee7
#
_cell.length_a   1.000
_cell.length_b   1.000
_cell.length_c   1.000
_cell.angle_alpha   90.00
_cell.angle_beta   90.00
_cell.angle_gamma   90.00
#
_symmetry.space_group_name_H-M   'P 1'
#
loop_
_entity.id
_entity.type
_entity.pdbx_description
1 polymer ?
#
loop_
_entity_poly.entity_id
_entity_poly.type
_entity_poly.pdbx_seq_one_letter_code
_entity_poly.pdbx_strand_id
1 'polypeptide(L)'
;MRVGMGYDVHKLTEGRKLILGGVEIPYEKGLLGHSDADVLLHAIMDALLGAASLGDIGKHFPDTDPAYKGISSIKLLEHVGKLLDARMYVIENIVATIIAQRPKMRPHIEQMEKNIAEALHIETNQVNVKATTEEGLGFTGSGEGISSQAICAIEKLTNFSSVDVAAPAGGCAGCGGCAARQM
;
A
#
# COMPACT_ATOMS: atom_id res chain seq x y z
N MET A 1 -13.98 7.14 4.42
CA MET A 1 -12.74 6.42 4.71
C MET A 1 -13.02 4.93 4.93
N ARG A 2 -12.20 4.05 4.38
CA ARG A 2 -12.20 2.59 4.60
C ARG A 2 -10.78 2.14 4.88
N VAL A 3 -10.61 1.12 5.72
CA VAL A 3 -9.32 0.58 6.11
C VAL A 3 -9.29 -0.90 5.76
N GLY A 4 -8.17 -1.37 5.23
CA GLY A 4 -7.89 -2.78 4.99
C GLY A 4 -6.57 -3.19 5.62
N MET A 5 -6.48 -4.45 6.00
CA MET A 5 -5.26 -5.08 6.48
C MET A 5 -4.91 -6.24 5.56
N GLY A 6 -3.63 -6.40 5.25
CA GLY A 6 -3.08 -7.53 4.53
C GLY A 6 -1.93 -8.16 5.30
N TYR A 7 -1.77 -9.45 5.13
CA TYR A 7 -0.66 -10.24 5.66
C TYR A 7 -0.27 -11.27 4.63
N ASP A 8 1.02 -11.41 4.39
CA ASP A 8 1.56 -12.48 3.55
C ASP A 8 2.86 -13.02 4.11
N VAL A 9 3.21 -14.25 3.74
CA VAL A 9 4.41 -14.95 4.16
C VAL A 9 4.95 -15.85 3.06
N HIS A 10 6.26 -15.79 2.84
CA HIS A 10 6.94 -16.65 1.89
C HIS A 10 8.17 -17.29 2.52
N LYS A 11 8.40 -18.56 2.17
CA LYS A 11 9.59 -19.33 2.59
C LYS A 11 10.83 -18.83 1.85
N LEU A 12 11.95 -18.69 2.56
CA LEU A 12 13.26 -18.46 1.97
C LEU A 12 13.84 -19.74 1.38
N THR A 13 14.37 -19.66 0.15
CA THR A 13 14.98 -20.79 -0.57
C THR A 13 16.19 -20.33 -1.38
N GLU A 14 17.12 -21.21 -1.62
CA GLU A 14 18.26 -20.97 -2.51
C GLU A 14 17.84 -20.91 -3.99
N GLY A 15 18.67 -20.31 -4.82
CA GLY A 15 18.46 -20.27 -6.27
C GLY A 15 17.38 -19.31 -6.75
N ARG A 16 16.85 -18.44 -5.87
CA ARG A 16 15.93 -17.35 -6.22
C ARG A 16 16.49 -16.01 -5.80
N LYS A 17 16.12 -14.97 -6.54
CA LYS A 17 16.39 -13.59 -6.15
C LYS A 17 15.46 -13.18 -5.01
N LEU A 18 15.96 -12.37 -4.08
CA LEU A 18 15.14 -11.72 -3.07
C LEU A 18 14.63 -10.39 -3.63
N ILE A 19 13.31 -10.30 -3.84
CA ILE A 19 12.66 -9.09 -4.34
C ILE A 19 11.64 -8.64 -3.30
N LEU A 20 11.73 -7.39 -2.84
CA LEU A 20 10.80 -6.77 -1.89
C LEU A 20 10.54 -5.32 -2.31
N GLY A 21 9.26 -4.94 -2.41
CA GLY A 21 8.87 -3.63 -2.91
C GLY A 21 9.38 -3.33 -4.32
N GLY A 22 9.50 -4.36 -5.16
CA GLY A 22 10.08 -4.26 -6.50
C GLY A 22 11.59 -4.04 -6.51
N VAL A 23 12.29 -4.13 -5.37
CA VAL A 23 13.75 -3.96 -5.26
C VAL A 23 14.41 -5.32 -5.12
N GLU A 24 15.37 -5.63 -6.01
CA GLU A 24 16.25 -6.79 -5.87
C GLU A 24 17.28 -6.54 -4.77
N ILE A 25 17.21 -7.32 -3.69
CA ILE A 25 18.09 -7.19 -2.54
C ILE A 25 19.18 -8.26 -2.63
N PRO A 26 20.47 -7.89 -2.58
CA PRO A 26 21.56 -8.85 -2.56
C PRO A 26 21.48 -9.76 -1.33
N TYR A 27 21.15 -11.03 -1.56
CA TYR A 27 21.06 -12.05 -0.51
C TYR A 27 21.21 -13.44 -1.12
N GLU A 28 21.70 -14.40 -0.33
CA GLU A 28 21.95 -15.78 -0.78
C GLU A 28 20.68 -16.59 -1.09
N LYS A 29 19.54 -16.16 -0.53
CA LYS A 29 18.22 -16.78 -0.68
C LYS A 29 17.22 -15.77 -1.19
N GLY A 30 16.21 -16.26 -1.90
CA GLY A 30 15.03 -15.48 -2.27
C GLY A 30 13.74 -16.16 -1.81
N LEU A 31 12.62 -15.51 -2.04
CA LEU A 31 11.33 -16.03 -1.61
C LEU A 31 10.74 -17.02 -2.61
N LEU A 32 10.13 -18.08 -2.10
CA LEU A 32 9.46 -19.12 -2.89
C LEU A 32 8.01 -18.72 -3.14
N GLY A 33 7.61 -18.64 -4.39
CA GLY A 33 6.23 -18.34 -4.80
C GLY A 33 6.04 -18.51 -6.30
N HIS A 34 4.80 -18.34 -6.78
CA HIS A 34 4.44 -18.48 -8.18
C HIS A 34 4.91 -17.28 -9.03
N SER A 35 4.75 -16.06 -8.50
CA SER A 35 5.27 -14.80 -9.07
C SER A 35 6.75 -14.59 -8.70
N ASP A 36 7.22 -13.36 -8.63
CA ASP A 36 8.50 -13.00 -8.02
C ASP A 36 8.51 -13.14 -6.49
N ALA A 37 7.36 -13.48 -5.88
CA ALA A 37 7.15 -13.71 -4.46
C ALA A 37 7.47 -12.50 -3.57
N ASP A 38 7.17 -11.29 -4.06
CA ASP A 38 7.33 -10.05 -3.29
C ASP A 38 6.27 -9.96 -2.18
N VAL A 39 6.61 -10.50 -1.01
CA VAL A 39 5.72 -10.58 0.14
C VAL A 39 5.24 -9.22 0.65
N LEU A 40 6.02 -8.14 0.43
CA LEU A 40 5.63 -6.79 0.80
C LEU A 40 4.49 -6.30 -0.09
N LEU A 41 4.63 -6.45 -1.40
CA LEU A 41 3.61 -6.02 -2.36
C LEU A 41 2.33 -6.87 -2.24
N HIS A 42 2.47 -8.17 -1.96
CA HIS A 42 1.32 -9.05 -1.73
C HIS A 42 0.49 -8.58 -0.53
N ALA A 43 1.13 -8.29 0.61
CA ALA A 43 0.43 -7.77 1.78
C ALA A 43 -0.24 -6.41 1.51
N ILE A 44 0.41 -5.52 0.75
CA ILE A 44 -0.19 -4.23 0.35
C ILE A 44 -1.40 -4.42 -0.56
N MET A 45 -1.30 -5.30 -1.56
CA MET A 45 -2.42 -5.61 -2.46
C MET A 45 -3.62 -6.18 -1.71
N ASP A 46 -3.39 -7.11 -0.79
CA ASP A 46 -4.47 -7.66 0.05
C ASP A 46 -5.12 -6.60 0.94
N ALA A 47 -4.32 -5.69 1.51
CA ALA A 47 -4.87 -4.57 2.28
C ALA A 47 -5.76 -3.66 1.43
N LEU A 48 -5.32 -3.31 0.21
CA LEU A 48 -6.06 -2.45 -0.72
C LEU A 48 -7.35 -3.12 -1.22
N LEU A 49 -7.26 -4.38 -1.66
CA LEU A 49 -8.41 -5.16 -2.13
C LEU A 49 -9.43 -5.37 -0.99
N GLY A 50 -8.95 -5.70 0.21
CA GLY A 50 -9.79 -5.87 1.40
C GLY A 50 -10.52 -4.57 1.77
N ALA A 51 -9.83 -3.41 1.77
CA ALA A 51 -10.44 -2.10 2.01
C ALA A 51 -11.56 -1.79 1.02
N ALA A 52 -11.37 -2.15 -0.25
CA ALA A 52 -12.35 -1.95 -1.31
C ALA A 52 -13.45 -3.03 -1.35
N SER A 53 -13.40 -4.06 -0.49
CA SER A 53 -14.30 -5.23 -0.50
C SER A 53 -14.24 -6.03 -1.80
N LEU A 54 -13.03 -6.20 -2.36
CA LEU A 54 -12.80 -6.90 -3.61
C LEU A 54 -12.29 -8.34 -3.42
N GLY A 55 -12.10 -8.79 -2.19
CA GLY A 55 -11.48 -10.06 -1.85
C GLY A 55 -9.98 -9.93 -1.63
N ASP A 56 -9.21 -10.87 -2.14
CA ASP A 56 -7.77 -11.02 -1.96
C ASP A 56 -7.03 -11.18 -3.30
N ILE A 57 -5.69 -11.22 -3.24
CA ILE A 57 -4.85 -11.41 -4.43
C ILE A 57 -5.12 -12.75 -5.13
N GLY A 58 -5.42 -13.81 -4.39
CA GLY A 58 -5.69 -15.14 -4.95
C GLY A 58 -6.92 -15.17 -5.85
N LYS A 59 -7.92 -14.34 -5.57
CA LYS A 59 -9.11 -14.18 -6.40
C LYS A 59 -8.80 -13.49 -7.73
N HIS A 60 -7.88 -12.53 -7.75
CA HIS A 60 -7.55 -11.73 -8.92
C HIS A 60 -6.40 -12.32 -9.74
N PHE A 61 -5.47 -12.99 -9.08
CA PHE A 61 -4.23 -13.53 -9.67
C PHE A 61 -4.00 -14.97 -9.19
N PRO A 62 -4.85 -15.93 -9.62
CA PRO A 62 -4.75 -17.31 -9.16
C PRO A 62 -3.38 -17.92 -9.54
N ASP A 63 -2.76 -18.61 -8.60
CA ASP A 63 -1.48 -19.30 -8.77
C ASP A 63 -1.54 -20.47 -9.77
N THR A 64 -2.75 -20.91 -10.12
CA THR A 64 -3.01 -21.91 -11.14
C THR A 64 -2.94 -21.37 -12.56
N ASP A 65 -2.97 -20.03 -12.75
CA ASP A 65 -2.90 -19.41 -14.08
C ASP A 65 -1.44 -19.23 -14.51
N PRO A 66 -1.02 -19.87 -15.61
CA PRO A 66 0.34 -19.75 -16.16
C PRO A 66 0.76 -18.32 -16.51
N ALA A 67 -0.21 -17.42 -16.77
CA ALA A 67 0.04 -16.02 -17.11
C ALA A 67 0.76 -15.27 -15.98
N TYR A 68 0.59 -15.70 -14.73
CA TYR A 68 1.21 -15.06 -13.57
C TYR A 68 2.52 -15.71 -13.12
N LYS A 69 2.97 -16.76 -13.81
CA LYS A 69 4.22 -17.45 -13.46
C LYS A 69 5.42 -16.53 -13.66
N GLY A 70 6.14 -16.23 -12.57
CA GLY A 70 7.32 -15.36 -12.60
C GLY A 70 7.03 -13.89 -12.89
N ILE A 71 5.78 -13.48 -12.87
CA ILE A 71 5.40 -12.07 -13.08
C ILE A 71 5.95 -11.19 -11.96
N SER A 72 6.30 -9.95 -12.29
CA SER A 72 6.64 -8.93 -11.29
C SER A 72 5.41 -8.50 -10.52
N SER A 73 5.48 -8.52 -9.19
CA SER A 73 4.39 -8.08 -8.31
C SER A 73 4.11 -6.57 -8.42
N ILE A 74 5.05 -5.76 -8.94
CA ILE A 74 4.78 -4.36 -9.33
C ILE A 74 3.66 -4.29 -10.36
N LYS A 75 3.67 -5.16 -11.38
CA LYS A 75 2.60 -5.18 -12.40
C LYS A 75 1.25 -5.61 -11.83
N LEU A 76 1.26 -6.50 -10.85
CA LEU A 76 0.06 -6.89 -10.12
C LEU A 76 -0.48 -5.73 -9.28
N LEU A 77 0.41 -4.99 -8.62
CA LEU A 77 0.06 -3.79 -7.85
C LEU A 77 -0.54 -2.69 -8.74
N GLU A 78 0.05 -2.42 -9.91
CA GLU A 78 -0.52 -1.50 -10.92
C GLU A 78 -1.95 -1.91 -11.32
N HIS A 79 -2.18 -3.22 -11.48
CA HIS A 79 -3.52 -3.73 -11.78
C HIS A 79 -4.50 -3.49 -10.63
N VAL A 80 -4.07 -3.69 -9.38
CA VAL A 80 -4.89 -3.38 -8.20
C VAL A 80 -5.20 -1.88 -8.14
N GLY A 81 -4.24 -1.00 -8.43
CA GLY A 81 -4.48 0.44 -8.56
C GLY A 81 -5.61 0.75 -9.54
N LYS A 82 -5.56 0.18 -10.76
CA LYS A 82 -6.62 0.33 -11.77
C LYS A 82 -7.99 -0.19 -11.30
N LEU A 83 -8.03 -1.26 -10.50
CA LEU A 83 -9.27 -1.76 -9.92
C LEU A 83 -9.88 -0.79 -8.90
N LEU A 84 -9.05 -0.08 -8.14
CA LEU A 84 -9.50 0.96 -7.20
C LEU A 84 -10.02 2.19 -7.97
N ASP A 85 -9.27 2.68 -8.95
CA ASP A 85 -9.64 3.82 -9.80
C ASP A 85 -10.99 3.58 -10.51
N ALA A 86 -11.19 2.41 -11.09
CA ALA A 86 -12.44 2.02 -11.74
C ALA A 86 -13.66 2.05 -10.79
N ARG A 87 -13.42 2.02 -9.48
CA ARG A 87 -14.44 2.11 -8.43
C ARG A 87 -14.46 3.45 -7.71
N MET A 88 -13.69 4.40 -8.24
CA MET A 88 -13.56 5.76 -7.69
C MET A 88 -13.04 5.77 -6.24
N TYR A 89 -12.12 4.87 -5.90
CA TYR A 89 -11.37 4.92 -4.66
C TYR A 89 -10.04 5.64 -4.87
N VAL A 90 -9.69 6.49 -3.92
CA VAL A 90 -8.36 7.09 -3.78
C VAL A 90 -7.65 6.48 -2.58
N ILE A 91 -6.34 6.31 -2.70
CA ILE A 91 -5.50 5.81 -1.62
C ILE A 91 -5.05 7.01 -0.78
N GLU A 92 -5.37 6.99 0.50
CA GLU A 92 -4.98 8.03 1.45
C GLU A 92 -3.60 7.75 2.05
N ASN A 93 -3.40 6.50 2.48
CA ASN A 93 -2.16 6.11 3.15
C ASN A 93 -1.93 4.60 3.07
N ILE A 94 -0.66 4.19 2.99
CA ILE A 94 -0.17 2.81 3.07
C ILE A 94 0.91 2.75 4.15
N VAL A 95 0.74 1.88 5.13
CA VAL A 95 1.78 1.55 6.12
C VAL A 95 2.05 0.05 6.04
N ALA A 96 3.29 -0.33 5.78
CA ALA A 96 3.68 -1.73 5.70
C ALA A 96 4.89 -2.02 6.59
N THR A 97 4.95 -3.23 7.12
CA THR A 97 6.04 -3.72 7.95
C THR A 97 6.56 -5.03 7.40
N ILE A 98 7.85 -5.07 7.08
CA ILE A 98 8.58 -6.29 6.72
C ILE A 98 9.10 -6.91 8.02
N ILE A 99 8.82 -8.19 8.24
CA ILE A 99 9.32 -8.96 9.37
C ILE A 99 10.35 -9.96 8.84
N ALA A 100 11.64 -9.69 9.09
CA ALA A 100 12.74 -10.48 8.57
C ALA A 100 13.98 -10.38 9.47
N GLN A 101 14.61 -11.49 9.78
CA GLN A 101 15.85 -11.51 10.54
C GLN A 101 17.04 -10.99 9.71
N ARG A 102 17.09 -11.34 8.43
CA ARG A 102 18.09 -10.92 7.44
C ARG A 102 17.49 -10.92 6.04
N PRO A 103 18.07 -10.15 5.09
CA PRO A 103 19.11 -9.12 5.25
C PRO A 103 18.58 -7.84 5.91
N LYS A 104 19.47 -6.83 6.13
CA LYS A 104 19.05 -5.50 6.60
C LYS A 104 18.25 -4.79 5.52
N MET A 105 16.99 -4.43 5.81
CA MET A 105 16.07 -3.79 4.86
C MET A 105 16.29 -2.28 4.72
N ARG A 106 16.79 -1.61 5.76
CA ARG A 106 16.89 -0.14 5.82
C ARG A 106 17.51 0.53 4.57
N PRO A 107 18.59 0.02 3.96
CA PRO A 107 19.16 0.64 2.77
C PRO A 107 18.26 0.65 1.54
N HIS A 108 17.22 -0.18 1.53
CA HIS A 108 16.36 -0.43 0.38
C HIS A 108 14.96 0.20 0.52
N ILE A 109 14.57 0.62 1.73
CA ILE A 109 13.22 1.08 2.06
C ILE A 109 12.80 2.27 1.20
N GLU A 110 13.63 3.28 1.07
CA GLU A 110 13.31 4.48 0.28
C GLU A 110 12.98 4.15 -1.18
N GLN A 111 13.71 3.19 -1.77
CA GLN A 111 13.42 2.76 -3.14
C GLN A 111 12.13 1.93 -3.22
N MET A 112 11.82 1.11 -2.21
CA MET A 112 10.56 0.38 -2.13
C MET A 112 9.37 1.34 -2.09
N GLU A 113 9.45 2.39 -1.25
CA GLU A 113 8.40 3.41 -1.14
C GLU A 113 8.18 4.14 -2.45
N LYS A 114 9.26 4.52 -3.17
CA LYS A 114 9.19 5.13 -4.49
C LYS A 114 8.52 4.22 -5.52
N ASN A 115 8.92 2.94 -5.57
CA ASN A 115 8.36 1.98 -6.53
C ASN A 115 6.85 1.76 -6.29
N ILE A 116 6.43 1.67 -5.02
CA ILE A 116 5.03 1.51 -4.63
C ILE A 116 4.22 2.74 -5.01
N ALA A 117 4.73 3.93 -4.69
CA ALA A 117 4.07 5.19 -5.02
C ALA A 117 3.90 5.38 -6.53
N GLU A 118 4.96 5.08 -7.31
CA GLU A 118 4.93 5.14 -8.78
C GLU A 118 3.91 4.15 -9.36
N ALA A 119 3.91 2.89 -8.91
CA ALA A 119 2.98 1.86 -9.39
C ALA A 119 1.51 2.19 -9.12
N LEU A 120 1.23 2.91 -8.04
CA LEU A 120 -0.11 3.30 -7.62
C LEU A 120 -0.50 4.74 -8.01
N HIS A 121 0.41 5.48 -8.65
CA HIS A 121 0.23 6.89 -9.04
C HIS A 121 -0.17 7.81 -7.85
N ILE A 122 0.50 7.61 -6.70
CA ILE A 122 0.33 8.40 -5.47
C ILE A 122 1.65 9.08 -5.08
N GLU A 123 1.59 10.00 -4.12
CA GLU A 123 2.78 10.66 -3.59
C GLU A 123 3.57 9.72 -2.66
N THR A 124 4.90 9.81 -2.68
CA THR A 124 5.76 8.95 -1.84
C THR A 124 5.46 9.12 -0.35
N ASN A 125 5.04 10.31 0.09
CA ASN A 125 4.68 10.58 1.48
C ASN A 125 3.39 9.86 1.96
N GLN A 126 2.63 9.27 1.04
CA GLN A 126 1.48 8.41 1.35
C GLN A 126 1.88 6.95 1.63
N VAL A 127 3.16 6.60 1.40
CA VAL A 127 3.69 5.25 1.60
C VAL A 127 4.74 5.26 2.69
N ASN A 128 4.57 4.42 3.70
CA ASN A 128 5.58 4.19 4.72
C ASN A 128 5.89 2.71 4.87
N VAL A 129 7.12 2.33 4.57
CA VAL A 129 7.65 0.98 4.75
C VAL A 129 8.61 0.97 5.94
N LYS A 130 8.44 0.04 6.84
CA LYS A 130 9.35 -0.20 7.96
C LYS A 130 9.70 -1.68 8.04
N ALA A 131 10.77 -1.99 8.76
CA ALA A 131 11.21 -3.36 8.95
C ALA A 131 11.54 -3.62 10.42
N THR A 132 11.28 -4.84 10.86
CA THR A 132 11.62 -5.33 12.19
C THR A 132 12.15 -6.76 12.13
N THR A 133 12.85 -7.16 13.18
CA THR A 133 13.17 -8.57 13.45
C THR A 133 12.18 -9.14 14.47
N GLU A 134 12.16 -10.45 14.64
CA GLU A 134 11.50 -11.13 15.75
C GLU A 134 12.51 -11.63 16.80
N GLU A 135 13.69 -11.00 16.87
CA GLU A 135 14.75 -11.27 17.85
C GLU A 135 15.13 -12.76 17.93
N GLY A 136 15.15 -13.44 16.79
CA GLY A 136 15.45 -14.87 16.70
C GLY A 136 14.27 -15.80 16.95
N LEU A 137 13.08 -15.29 17.23
CA LEU A 137 11.87 -16.08 17.49
C LEU A 137 11.13 -16.43 16.20
N GLY A 138 10.45 -17.56 16.21
CA GLY A 138 9.59 -18.01 15.11
C GLY A 138 10.35 -18.26 13.81
N PHE A 139 9.60 -18.49 12.73
CA PHE A 139 10.15 -18.84 11.40
C PHE A 139 10.87 -17.66 10.73
N THR A 140 10.48 -16.43 11.02
CA THR A 140 11.18 -15.24 10.52
C THR A 140 12.48 -15.02 11.27
N GLY A 141 12.47 -15.23 12.61
CA GLY A 141 13.65 -15.12 13.45
C GLY A 141 14.69 -16.22 13.19
N SER A 142 14.26 -17.45 12.83
CA SER A 142 15.16 -18.52 12.41
C SER A 142 15.67 -18.36 10.96
N GLY A 143 15.11 -17.42 10.18
CA GLY A 143 15.49 -17.22 8.77
C GLY A 143 14.91 -18.25 7.82
N GLU A 144 13.79 -18.88 8.15
CA GLU A 144 13.07 -19.82 7.30
C GLU A 144 12.18 -19.11 6.29
N GLY A 145 11.73 -17.89 6.61
CA GLY A 145 10.85 -17.10 5.77
C GLY A 145 10.90 -15.61 6.09
N ILE A 146 10.20 -14.85 5.28
CA ILE A 146 9.91 -13.44 5.50
C ILE A 146 8.39 -13.27 5.47
N SER A 147 7.84 -12.48 6.40
CA SER A 147 6.45 -12.07 6.35
C SER A 147 6.34 -10.55 6.24
N SER A 148 5.17 -10.10 5.79
CA SER A 148 4.84 -8.68 5.75
C SER A 148 3.41 -8.45 6.19
N GLN A 149 3.18 -7.31 6.83
CA GLN A 149 1.86 -6.80 7.19
C GLN A 149 1.69 -5.43 6.57
N ALA A 150 0.50 -5.14 6.07
CA ALA A 150 0.15 -3.83 5.56
C ALA A 150 -1.21 -3.37 6.09
N ILE A 151 -1.33 -2.07 6.30
CA ILE A 151 -2.59 -1.38 6.56
C ILE A 151 -2.71 -0.27 5.54
N CYS A 152 -3.86 -0.19 4.87
CA CYS A 152 -4.16 0.83 3.88
C CYS A 152 -5.44 1.57 4.25
N ALA A 153 -5.46 2.88 4.06
CA ALA A 153 -6.65 3.70 4.13
C ALA A 153 -7.02 4.17 2.71
N ILE A 154 -8.29 4.01 2.35
CA ILE A 154 -8.84 4.49 1.07
C ILE A 154 -10.11 5.30 1.30
N GLU A 155 -10.41 6.22 0.39
CA GLU A 155 -11.62 7.03 0.42
C GLU A 155 -12.34 6.94 -0.91
N LYS A 156 -13.67 7.02 -0.92
CA LYS A 156 -14.44 7.05 -2.15
C LYS A 156 -14.65 8.49 -2.61
N LEU A 157 -14.31 8.83 -3.85
CA LEU A 157 -14.40 10.20 -4.39
C LEU A 157 -15.80 10.79 -4.27
N THR A 158 -16.85 9.97 -4.32
CA THR A 158 -18.23 10.41 -4.13
C THR A 158 -18.50 11.01 -2.75
N ASN A 159 -17.63 10.76 -1.77
CA ASN A 159 -17.78 11.32 -0.42
C ASN A 159 -17.29 12.79 -0.34
N PHE A 160 -16.56 13.27 -1.35
CA PHE A 160 -16.06 14.65 -1.40
C PHE A 160 -17.02 15.63 -2.11
N SER A 161 -18.09 15.13 -2.75
CA SER A 161 -19.02 15.94 -3.54
C SER A 161 -20.04 16.75 -2.73
N SER A 162 -20.01 16.71 -1.40
CA SER A 162 -20.97 17.39 -0.51
C SER A 162 -20.32 18.32 0.52
N VAL A 163 -19.11 18.81 0.28
CA VAL A 163 -18.71 20.03 0.95
C VAL A 163 -19.43 21.14 0.19
N ASP A 164 -20.68 21.41 0.61
CA ASP A 164 -21.30 22.70 0.36
C ASP A 164 -20.30 23.75 0.84
N VAL A 165 -19.59 24.36 -0.10
CA VAL A 165 -19.01 25.64 0.10
C VAL A 165 -20.24 26.53 0.25
N ALA A 166 -20.74 26.64 1.49
CA ALA A 166 -21.75 27.65 1.82
C ALA A 166 -21.17 28.96 1.31
N ALA A 167 -21.74 29.47 0.22
CA ALA A 167 -21.41 30.77 -0.25
C ALA A 167 -21.50 31.68 0.98
N PRO A 168 -20.53 32.56 1.22
CA PRO A 168 -20.57 33.47 2.36
C PRO A 168 -21.94 34.14 2.32
N ALA A 169 -22.76 33.88 3.32
CA ALA A 169 -24.10 34.43 3.43
C ALA A 169 -23.99 35.93 3.18
N GLY A 170 -24.61 36.37 2.12
CA GLY A 170 -24.58 37.74 1.66
C GLY A 170 -24.86 38.68 2.82
N GLY A 171 -24.22 39.81 2.73
CA GLY A 171 -24.13 40.90 3.69
C GLY A 171 -25.31 41.10 4.60
N CYS A 172 -25.04 41.64 5.77
CA CYS A 172 -25.97 42.12 6.75
C CYS A 172 -27.09 43.00 6.11
N ALA A 173 -28.16 42.35 5.67
CA ALA A 173 -29.42 43.04 5.44
C ALA A 173 -30.07 43.23 6.82
N GLY A 174 -29.82 44.36 7.47
CA GLY A 174 -30.45 44.67 8.74
C GLY A 174 -29.64 45.49 9.74
N CYS A 175 -28.46 45.97 9.40
CA CYS A 175 -27.75 46.89 10.28
C CYS A 175 -28.15 48.33 9.98
N GLY A 176 -29.36 48.72 10.42
CA GLY A 176 -29.76 50.14 10.51
C GLY A 176 -29.04 50.83 11.68
N GLY A 177 -27.81 51.26 11.48
CA GLY A 177 -27.07 51.90 12.58
C GLY A 177 -25.65 52.36 12.32
N CYS A 178 -25.21 52.46 11.09
CA CYS A 178 -23.94 53.12 10.78
C CYS A 178 -24.21 54.42 9.99
N ALA A 179 -24.89 55.38 10.65
CA ALA A 179 -24.89 56.74 10.16
C ALA A 179 -23.87 57.56 10.97
N ALA A 180 -22.89 58.10 10.26
CA ALA A 180 -22.13 59.30 10.51
C ALA A 180 -21.63 59.64 11.94
N ARG A 181 -20.31 59.58 12.14
CA ARG A 181 -19.59 60.64 12.82
C ARG A 181 -18.45 61.14 11.95
N GLN A 182 -18.75 62.21 11.20
CA GLN A 182 -17.77 63.24 10.84
C GLN A 182 -17.59 64.16 12.08
N MET A 183 -16.39 64.29 12.54
CA MET A 183 -15.68 65.44 12.98
C MET A 183 -14.21 65.10 13.18
#